data_145923b52a6352470bfd00cf82796d8f
#
_entry.id   145923b52a6352470bfd00cf82796d8f
#
_cell.length_a   1.000
_cell.length_b   1.000
_cell.length_c   1.000
_cell.angle_alpha   90.00
_cell.angle_beta   90.00
_cell.angle_gamma   90.00
#
_symmetry.space_group_name_H-M   'P 1'
#
loop_
_entity.id
_entity.type
_entity.pdbx_description
1 polymer ?
#
loop_
_entity_poly.entity_id
_entity_poly.type
_entity_poly.pdbx_seq_one_letter_code
_entity_poly.pdbx_strand_id
1 'polypeptide(L)'
;MNLITRSSVFVLILLLCGNALPQVSKQASSDASLAAVRRQDREARNAKGTITRLAPEEHLRRAAIYHVNRAFDEAREHWQALINYYPGDPRVAEALLGIGRSYFQGRHYPESYSAYDRLARNYASTKEGREGLNFSAAALLRMGKPSEAADRYIEYINRFPDGERIETAHLNAIDTLREAGRIQEASAWITRTRQRFAGTATETNALFAQLRLEISESNWKRAIASADELSRGSFSKAVATSSTEVAYLKAYSLERSGRDNEAFAAYLAVPGGIDSYYGWLATDRLINMADSKQRLLLAERTNQNATQAASAVDRYPAPYRQAILSSARTRKLDPRFILALIRQESVFRPLAKSPAGARGLLQLTMDAAVKYASNAGMNDVQESQLYQPETSIRLGSEYLLELSAMFPNLLEAVAASYNGGEDNVARWVRRAKQKDPGVFTSEVGFDETKAYVQKVMNNYRVYKQLYTPDLVRK
;
A
#
# COMPACT_ATOMS: atom_id res chain seq x y z
N MET A 1 9.47 -14.93 -28.67
CA MET A 1 8.39 -14.38 -27.83
C MET A 1 9.04 -13.99 -26.51
N ASN A 2 9.54 -12.75 -26.45
CA ASN A 2 10.40 -12.26 -25.38
C ASN A 2 9.57 -11.88 -24.16
N LEU A 3 9.79 -12.58 -23.05
CA LEU A 3 9.36 -12.15 -21.72
C LEU A 3 10.14 -10.88 -21.35
N ILE A 4 9.50 -9.73 -21.47
CA ILE A 4 9.99 -8.46 -20.97
C ILE A 4 9.86 -8.53 -19.44
N THR A 5 10.97 -8.60 -18.74
CA THR A 5 11.07 -8.44 -17.28
C THR A 5 10.57 -7.05 -16.90
N ARG A 6 9.35 -6.96 -16.41
CA ARG A 6 8.75 -5.72 -15.88
C ARG A 6 9.32 -5.44 -14.49
N SER A 7 10.28 -4.55 -14.41
CA SER A 7 10.79 -4.03 -13.13
C SER A 7 9.94 -2.83 -12.73
N SER A 8 9.24 -2.92 -11.63
CA SER A 8 8.36 -1.87 -11.11
C SER A 8 8.94 -1.23 -9.85
N VAL A 9 8.66 0.04 -9.67
CA VAL A 9 9.22 0.92 -8.65
C VAL A 9 8.37 0.90 -7.37
N PHE A 10 9.01 0.95 -6.23
CA PHE A 10 8.38 0.95 -4.91
C PHE A 10 8.60 2.23 -4.12
N VAL A 11 7.50 2.82 -3.66
CA VAL A 11 7.47 3.50 -2.37
C VAL A 11 7.22 2.43 -1.31
N LEU A 12 8.08 2.42 -0.32
CA LEU A 12 8.30 1.34 0.63
C LEU A 12 7.10 1.08 1.54
N ILE A 13 6.54 -0.11 1.43
CA ILE A 13 5.67 -0.65 2.47
C ILE A 13 6.54 -1.21 3.61
N LEU A 14 6.81 -0.36 4.61
CA LEU A 14 7.38 -0.79 5.90
C LEU A 14 6.36 -1.52 6.80
N LEU A 15 5.14 -1.79 6.34
CA LEU A 15 4.01 -2.18 7.18
C LEU A 15 3.58 -3.64 7.14
N LEU A 16 4.31 -4.55 6.48
CA LEU A 16 4.11 -5.98 6.75
C LEU A 16 4.79 -6.46 8.03
N CYS A 17 5.50 -5.58 8.73
CA CYS A 17 6.21 -5.88 9.96
C CYS A 17 5.93 -4.81 11.01
N GLY A 18 4.70 -4.71 11.51
CA GLY A 18 4.47 -4.07 12.78
C GLY A 18 5.33 -4.78 13.85
N ASN A 19 6.30 -4.04 14.42
CA ASN A 19 7.08 -4.38 15.60
C ASN A 19 7.89 -5.68 15.58
N ALA A 20 9.08 -5.67 14.95
CA ALA A 20 10.23 -6.45 15.41
C ALA A 20 11.50 -6.27 14.54
N LEU A 21 11.85 -5.04 14.20
CA LEU A 21 13.27 -4.68 14.19
C LEU A 21 13.51 -3.90 15.49
N PRO A 22 14.63 -4.07 16.20
CA PRO A 22 15.02 -3.09 17.20
C PRO A 22 14.90 -1.74 16.52
N GLN A 23 14.35 -0.72 17.21
CA GLN A 23 14.18 0.63 16.67
C GLN A 23 15.54 1.05 16.11
N VAL A 24 15.73 0.83 14.81
CA VAL A 24 16.89 1.32 14.11
C VAL A 24 16.74 2.83 14.17
N SER A 25 17.58 3.46 14.96
CA SER A 25 17.51 4.90 15.22
C SER A 25 17.52 5.65 13.88
N LYS A 26 16.89 6.85 13.83
CA LYS A 26 16.97 7.74 12.66
C LYS A 26 18.41 7.95 12.18
N GLN A 27 19.39 7.75 13.07
CA GLN A 27 20.81 7.81 12.81
C GLN A 27 21.28 6.64 11.91
N ALA A 28 20.75 5.44 12.04
CA ALA A 28 21.16 4.29 11.23
C ALA A 28 20.68 4.37 9.77
N SER A 29 19.60 5.09 9.49
CA SER A 29 19.10 5.34 8.11
C SER A 29 19.79 6.54 7.43
N SER A 30 20.86 7.10 8.02
CA SER A 30 21.59 8.23 7.43
C SER A 30 22.64 7.76 6.41
N ASP A 31 22.86 8.59 5.38
CA ASP A 31 23.94 8.35 4.40
C ASP A 31 25.32 8.29 5.08
N ALA A 32 25.49 9.04 6.18
CA ALA A 32 26.71 9.03 6.98
C ALA A 32 26.96 7.66 7.65
N SER A 33 25.89 7.03 8.20
CA SER A 33 26.02 5.70 8.82
C SER A 33 26.34 4.64 7.77
N LEU A 34 25.71 4.70 6.60
CA LEU A 34 26.00 3.80 5.48
C LEU A 34 27.46 3.96 5.01
N ALA A 35 27.93 5.20 4.82
CA ALA A 35 29.30 5.47 4.42
C ALA A 35 30.32 4.99 5.47
N ALA A 36 30.01 5.15 6.76
CA ALA A 36 30.86 4.67 7.85
C ALA A 36 30.98 3.14 7.85
N VAL A 37 29.87 2.42 7.73
CA VAL A 37 29.88 0.93 7.69
C VAL A 37 30.62 0.44 6.45
N ARG A 38 30.39 1.03 5.28
CA ARG A 38 31.13 0.68 4.04
C ARG A 38 32.66 0.86 4.18
N ARG A 39 33.10 1.89 4.90
CA ARG A 39 34.52 2.08 5.19
C ARG A 39 35.05 0.98 6.11
N GLN A 40 34.34 0.69 7.22
CA GLN A 40 34.71 -0.37 8.14
C GLN A 40 34.79 -1.75 7.46
N ASP A 41 33.89 -2.02 6.49
CA ASP A 41 33.88 -3.30 5.77
C ASP A 41 35.01 -3.42 4.77
N ARG A 42 35.45 -2.33 4.13
CA ARG A 42 36.66 -2.36 3.29
C ARG A 42 37.89 -2.78 4.09
N GLU A 43 37.98 -2.33 5.34
CA GLU A 43 39.09 -2.68 6.25
C GLU A 43 38.96 -4.12 6.80
N ALA A 44 37.73 -4.64 6.90
CA ALA A 44 37.40 -5.95 7.44
C ALA A 44 37.34 -7.07 6.38
N ARG A 45 37.72 -6.81 5.12
CA ARG A 45 37.75 -7.86 4.08
C ARG A 45 39.09 -8.55 4.03
N ASN A 46 39.08 -9.88 3.84
CA ASN A 46 40.28 -10.63 3.58
C ASN A 46 40.76 -10.46 2.12
N ALA A 47 41.90 -11.11 1.79
CA ALA A 47 42.50 -11.05 0.45
C ALA A 47 41.58 -11.57 -0.68
N LYS A 48 40.55 -12.38 -0.35
CA LYS A 48 39.54 -12.86 -1.30
C LYS A 48 38.33 -11.94 -1.39
N GLY A 49 38.33 -10.80 -0.70
CA GLY A 49 37.24 -9.85 -0.70
C GLY A 49 36.02 -10.23 0.17
N THR A 50 36.09 -11.34 0.92
CA THR A 50 35.01 -11.78 1.82
C THR A 50 35.12 -11.11 3.20
N ILE A 51 33.97 -10.85 3.84
CA ILE A 51 33.93 -10.31 5.21
C ILE A 51 34.60 -11.30 6.17
N THR A 52 35.53 -10.80 6.98
CA THR A 52 36.18 -11.62 8.02
C THR A 52 35.24 -11.91 9.17
N ARG A 53 35.65 -12.82 10.05
CA ARG A 53 34.91 -13.19 11.25
C ARG A 53 34.83 -11.98 12.21
N LEU A 54 33.65 -11.41 12.35
CA LEU A 54 33.32 -10.38 13.34
C LEU A 54 32.49 -11.01 14.45
N ALA A 55 32.30 -10.34 15.59
CA ALA A 55 31.34 -10.78 16.59
C ALA A 55 29.92 -10.84 15.99
N PRO A 56 29.09 -11.82 16.44
CA PRO A 56 27.72 -11.98 15.90
C PRO A 56 26.88 -10.70 15.96
N GLU A 57 26.98 -9.95 17.06
CA GLU A 57 26.30 -8.66 17.24
C GLU A 57 26.71 -7.63 16.20
N GLU A 58 28.00 -7.63 15.84
CA GLU A 58 28.54 -6.67 14.85
C GLU A 58 28.06 -7.02 13.43
N HIS A 59 27.98 -8.33 13.09
CA HIS A 59 27.35 -8.75 11.85
C HIS A 59 25.89 -8.31 11.77
N LEU A 60 25.08 -8.49 12.83
CA LEU A 60 23.70 -8.04 12.86
C LEU A 60 23.57 -6.51 12.74
N ARG A 61 24.40 -5.77 13.50
CA ARG A 61 24.40 -4.31 13.47
C ARG A 61 24.69 -3.76 12.07
N ARG A 62 25.73 -4.27 11.40
CA ARG A 62 26.09 -3.84 10.04
C ARG A 62 25.00 -4.22 9.05
N ALA A 63 24.51 -5.46 9.09
CA ALA A 63 23.41 -5.91 8.25
C ALA A 63 22.16 -5.02 8.41
N ALA A 64 21.82 -4.64 9.63
CA ALA A 64 20.68 -3.75 9.89
C ALA A 64 20.86 -2.36 9.26
N ILE A 65 22.07 -1.78 9.32
CA ILE A 65 22.36 -0.50 8.68
C ILE A 65 22.26 -0.61 7.16
N TYR A 66 22.84 -1.65 6.56
CA TYR A 66 22.73 -1.89 5.12
C TYR A 66 21.28 -2.07 4.71
N HIS A 67 20.54 -2.92 5.42
CA HIS A 67 19.16 -3.24 5.09
C HIS A 67 18.24 -2.01 5.11
N VAL A 68 18.35 -1.15 6.15
CA VAL A 68 17.52 0.07 6.26
C VAL A 68 17.85 1.09 5.17
N ASN A 69 19.08 1.06 4.65
CA ASN A 69 19.52 1.88 3.52
C ASN A 69 19.34 1.19 2.16
N ARG A 70 18.63 0.04 2.11
CA ARG A 70 18.34 -0.75 0.90
C ARG A 70 19.57 -1.35 0.20
N ALA A 71 20.71 -1.36 0.85
CA ALA A 71 21.91 -2.05 0.42
C ALA A 71 21.78 -3.55 0.76
N PHE A 72 20.87 -4.22 0.04
CA PHE A 72 20.41 -5.57 0.40
C PHE A 72 21.48 -6.64 0.23
N ASP A 73 22.36 -6.51 -0.75
CA ASP A 73 23.44 -7.48 -1.00
C ASP A 73 24.44 -7.46 0.15
N GLU A 74 24.89 -6.28 0.56
CA GLU A 74 25.79 -6.11 1.68
C GLU A 74 25.16 -6.57 3.01
N ALA A 75 23.85 -6.31 3.19
CA ALA A 75 23.13 -6.83 4.36
C ALA A 75 23.15 -8.36 4.41
N ARG A 76 22.86 -9.03 3.28
CA ARG A 76 22.86 -10.49 3.18
C ARG A 76 24.26 -11.07 3.39
N GLU A 77 25.29 -10.40 2.92
CA GLU A 77 26.68 -10.82 3.13
C GLU A 77 27.00 -10.95 4.63
N HIS A 78 26.61 -9.98 5.45
CA HIS A 78 26.80 -10.03 6.89
C HIS A 78 25.94 -11.11 7.58
N TRP A 79 24.67 -11.24 7.24
CA TRP A 79 23.82 -12.29 7.79
C TRP A 79 24.35 -13.68 7.41
N GLN A 80 24.80 -13.84 6.17
CA GLN A 80 25.38 -15.12 5.74
C GLN A 80 26.70 -15.41 6.44
N ALA A 81 27.54 -14.40 6.68
CA ALA A 81 28.77 -14.53 7.46
C ALA A 81 28.47 -14.97 8.90
N LEU A 82 27.47 -14.40 9.56
CA LEU A 82 27.02 -14.82 10.88
C LEU A 82 26.62 -16.30 10.87
N ILE A 83 25.79 -16.73 9.93
CA ILE A 83 25.34 -18.12 9.80
C ILE A 83 26.51 -19.07 9.58
N ASN A 84 27.48 -18.68 8.76
CA ASN A 84 28.61 -19.53 8.42
C ASN A 84 29.63 -19.65 9.57
N TYR A 85 29.94 -18.53 10.24
CA TYR A 85 30.92 -18.51 11.32
C TYR A 85 30.37 -18.98 12.68
N TYR A 86 29.04 -18.89 12.86
CA TYR A 86 28.37 -19.15 14.14
C TYR A 86 27.08 -19.97 13.96
N PRO A 87 27.14 -21.17 13.36
CA PRO A 87 25.92 -21.93 13.00
C PRO A 87 25.05 -22.33 14.20
N GLY A 88 25.61 -22.38 15.40
CA GLY A 88 24.92 -22.71 16.65
C GLY A 88 24.45 -21.48 17.45
N ASP A 89 24.67 -20.28 16.95
CA ASP A 89 24.27 -19.06 17.65
C ASP A 89 22.75 -18.84 17.57
N PRO A 90 22.07 -18.46 18.66
CA PRO A 90 20.62 -18.22 18.66
C PRO A 90 20.18 -17.11 17.67
N ARG A 91 21.06 -16.21 17.31
CA ARG A 91 20.83 -15.13 16.35
C ARG A 91 20.79 -15.58 14.89
N VAL A 92 21.11 -16.84 14.59
CA VAL A 92 20.99 -17.39 13.22
C VAL A 92 19.54 -17.33 12.73
N ALA A 93 18.55 -17.52 13.60
CA ALA A 93 17.14 -17.37 13.23
C ALA A 93 16.80 -15.93 12.81
N GLU A 94 17.31 -14.92 13.53
CA GLU A 94 17.17 -13.51 13.18
C GLU A 94 17.86 -13.17 11.85
N ALA A 95 19.07 -13.71 11.63
CA ALA A 95 19.80 -13.52 10.37
C ALA A 95 19.06 -14.11 9.16
N LEU A 96 18.49 -15.32 9.29
CA LEU A 96 17.66 -15.93 8.25
C LEU A 96 16.40 -15.13 7.96
N LEU A 97 15.76 -14.58 9.00
CA LEU A 97 14.61 -13.69 8.85
C LEU A 97 14.99 -12.41 8.09
N GLY A 98 16.16 -11.83 8.42
CA GLY A 98 16.74 -10.69 7.72
C GLY A 98 17.00 -10.96 6.23
N ILE A 99 17.59 -12.10 5.91
CA ILE A 99 17.81 -12.55 4.52
C ILE A 99 16.47 -12.65 3.78
N GLY A 100 15.47 -13.31 4.37
CA GLY A 100 14.14 -13.44 3.76
C GLY A 100 13.51 -12.08 3.48
N ARG A 101 13.59 -11.14 4.43
CA ARG A 101 13.08 -9.77 4.29
C ARG A 101 13.80 -8.99 3.20
N SER A 102 15.13 -9.09 3.11
CA SER A 102 15.93 -8.40 2.10
C SER A 102 15.57 -8.86 0.68
N TYR A 103 15.43 -10.16 0.48
CA TYR A 103 14.95 -10.71 -0.79
C TYR A 103 13.52 -10.28 -1.10
N PHE A 104 12.63 -10.28 -0.10
CA PHE A 104 11.25 -9.83 -0.29
C PHE A 104 11.18 -8.36 -0.74
N GLN A 105 11.95 -7.49 -0.07
CA GLN A 105 12.02 -6.07 -0.41
C GLN A 105 12.74 -5.81 -1.73
N GLY A 106 13.71 -6.65 -2.10
CA GLY A 106 14.37 -6.67 -3.41
C GLY A 106 13.55 -7.34 -4.52
N ARG A 107 12.34 -7.85 -4.22
CA ARG A 107 11.44 -8.57 -5.14
C ARG A 107 11.97 -9.90 -5.66
N HIS A 108 12.94 -10.46 -5.01
CA HIS A 108 13.44 -11.81 -5.24
C HIS A 108 12.56 -12.79 -4.45
N TYR A 109 11.29 -12.94 -4.87
CA TYR A 109 10.28 -13.65 -4.09
C TYR A 109 10.55 -15.16 -3.95
N PRO A 110 11.09 -15.88 -4.95
CA PRO A 110 11.49 -17.27 -4.80
C PRO A 110 12.56 -17.47 -3.73
N GLU A 111 13.60 -16.62 -3.71
CA GLU A 111 14.69 -16.66 -2.73
C GLU A 111 14.16 -16.27 -1.33
N SER A 112 13.27 -15.29 -1.28
CA SER A 112 12.58 -14.89 -0.04
C SER A 112 11.78 -16.06 0.53
N TYR A 113 10.97 -16.74 -0.30
CA TYR A 113 10.21 -17.91 0.11
C TYR A 113 11.14 -19.00 0.64
N SER A 114 12.22 -19.31 -0.07
CA SER A 114 13.19 -20.32 0.34
C SER A 114 13.81 -20.01 1.71
N ALA A 115 14.20 -18.75 1.95
CA ALA A 115 14.77 -18.34 3.23
C ALA A 115 13.74 -18.45 4.38
N TYR A 116 12.50 -18.02 4.16
CA TYR A 116 11.43 -18.10 5.14
C TYR A 116 10.98 -19.55 5.41
N ASP A 117 10.90 -20.39 4.39
CA ASP A 117 10.55 -21.81 4.54
C ASP A 117 11.63 -22.58 5.32
N ARG A 118 12.92 -22.32 5.02
CA ARG A 118 14.05 -22.85 5.81
C ARG A 118 13.96 -22.43 7.27
N LEU A 119 13.65 -21.16 7.52
CA LEU A 119 13.48 -20.62 8.87
C LEU A 119 12.32 -21.30 9.60
N ALA A 120 11.16 -21.45 8.95
CA ALA A 120 9.97 -22.09 9.51
C ALA A 120 10.18 -23.57 9.82
N ARG A 121 11.00 -24.29 9.04
CA ARG A 121 11.29 -25.70 9.27
C ARG A 121 12.32 -25.93 10.38
N ASN A 122 13.41 -25.15 10.38
CA ASN A 122 14.55 -25.43 11.24
C ASN A 122 14.46 -24.71 12.61
N TYR A 123 13.63 -23.66 12.70
CA TYR A 123 13.53 -22.81 13.89
C TYR A 123 12.08 -22.61 14.34
N ALA A 124 11.21 -23.61 14.14
CA ALA A 124 9.76 -23.51 14.41
C ALA A 124 9.41 -23.13 15.86
N SER A 125 10.28 -23.48 16.82
CA SER A 125 10.11 -23.15 18.24
C SER A 125 10.40 -21.68 18.55
N THR A 126 11.13 -20.99 17.68
CA THR A 126 11.46 -19.57 17.88
C THR A 126 10.35 -18.66 17.33
N LYS A 127 10.33 -17.41 17.79
CA LYS A 127 9.45 -16.38 17.24
C LYS A 127 9.74 -16.16 15.74
N GLU A 128 11.02 -16.10 15.38
CA GLU A 128 11.50 -15.90 14.00
C GLU A 128 11.02 -17.03 13.08
N GLY A 129 11.03 -18.28 13.57
CA GLY A 129 10.54 -19.44 12.81
C GLY A 129 9.03 -19.37 12.55
N ARG A 130 8.25 -18.97 13.56
CA ARG A 130 6.80 -18.73 13.40
C ARG A 130 6.53 -17.58 12.43
N GLU A 131 7.27 -16.47 12.53
CA GLU A 131 7.21 -15.37 11.57
C GLU A 131 7.62 -15.84 10.16
N GLY A 132 8.62 -16.68 10.04
CA GLY A 132 9.05 -17.27 8.77
C GLY A 132 7.91 -18.01 8.06
N LEU A 133 7.12 -18.80 8.78
CA LEU A 133 5.96 -19.48 8.21
C LEU A 133 4.92 -18.47 7.68
N ASN A 134 4.60 -17.45 8.47
CA ASN A 134 3.66 -16.39 8.06
C ASN A 134 4.17 -15.58 6.85
N PHE A 135 5.47 -15.23 6.79
CA PHE A 135 6.03 -14.47 5.68
C PHE A 135 6.28 -15.31 4.43
N SER A 136 6.45 -16.62 4.55
CA SER A 136 6.50 -17.52 3.40
C SER A 136 5.19 -17.47 2.60
N ALA A 137 4.05 -17.37 3.29
CA ALA A 137 2.75 -17.14 2.65
C ALA A 137 2.71 -15.82 1.87
N ALA A 138 3.24 -14.74 2.45
CA ALA A 138 3.32 -13.45 1.75
C ALA A 138 4.21 -13.52 0.49
N ALA A 139 5.32 -14.28 0.53
CA ALA A 139 6.18 -14.49 -0.63
C ALA A 139 5.44 -15.27 -1.74
N LEU A 140 4.71 -16.33 -1.39
CA LEU A 140 3.88 -17.09 -2.33
C LEU A 140 2.82 -16.22 -3.01
N LEU A 141 2.18 -15.31 -2.26
CA LEU A 141 1.25 -14.34 -2.85
C LEU A 141 1.93 -13.47 -3.93
N ARG A 142 3.17 -13.03 -3.68
CA ARG A 142 3.93 -12.23 -4.65
C ARG A 142 4.39 -13.04 -5.86
N MET A 143 4.54 -14.35 -5.70
CA MET A 143 4.80 -15.30 -6.79
C MET A 143 3.54 -15.64 -7.61
N GLY A 144 2.38 -15.07 -7.28
CA GLY A 144 1.12 -15.36 -7.95
C GLY A 144 0.51 -16.71 -7.56
N LYS A 145 0.84 -17.23 -6.37
CA LYS A 145 0.41 -18.53 -5.85
C LYS A 145 -0.54 -18.37 -4.65
N PRO A 146 -1.74 -17.77 -4.84
CA PRO A 146 -2.64 -17.45 -3.72
C PRO A 146 -3.17 -18.70 -3.01
N SER A 147 -3.37 -19.82 -3.70
CA SER A 147 -3.85 -21.05 -3.07
C SER A 147 -2.81 -21.62 -2.08
N GLU A 148 -1.54 -21.75 -2.52
CA GLU A 148 -0.45 -22.19 -1.66
C GLU A 148 -0.22 -21.23 -0.48
N ALA A 149 -0.40 -19.93 -0.72
CA ALA A 149 -0.28 -18.91 0.34
C ALA A 149 -1.40 -19.06 1.39
N ALA A 150 -2.64 -19.31 0.98
CA ALA A 150 -3.75 -19.57 1.89
C ALA A 150 -3.47 -20.78 2.78
N ASP A 151 -2.98 -21.86 2.18
CA ASP A 151 -2.64 -23.08 2.93
C ASP A 151 -1.53 -22.83 3.98
N ARG A 152 -0.56 -21.97 3.67
CA ARG A 152 0.49 -21.56 4.62
C ARG A 152 -0.05 -20.72 5.79
N TYR A 153 -0.97 -19.78 5.53
CA TYR A 153 -1.62 -19.04 6.62
C TYR A 153 -2.46 -19.97 7.49
N ILE A 154 -3.18 -20.91 6.89
CA ILE A 154 -3.97 -21.92 7.61
C ILE A 154 -3.05 -22.86 8.42
N GLU A 155 -1.91 -23.25 7.86
CA GLU A 155 -0.89 -24.01 8.59
C GLU A 155 -0.40 -23.24 9.83
N TYR A 156 -0.12 -21.94 9.69
CA TYR A 156 0.27 -21.08 10.82
C TYR A 156 -0.81 -21.08 11.91
N ILE A 157 -2.06 -20.88 11.54
CA ILE A 157 -3.21 -20.82 12.46
C ILE A 157 -3.37 -22.14 13.24
N ASN A 158 -3.22 -23.27 12.56
CA ASN A 158 -3.38 -24.59 13.15
C ASN A 158 -2.21 -24.97 14.07
N ARG A 159 -0.99 -24.61 13.69
CA ARG A 159 0.23 -24.94 14.47
C ARG A 159 0.46 -24.01 15.64
N PHE A 160 0.06 -22.74 15.50
CA PHE A 160 0.32 -21.69 16.49
C PHE A 160 -0.95 -20.91 16.81
N PRO A 161 -1.95 -21.58 17.44
CA PRO A 161 -3.26 -20.95 17.70
C PRO A 161 -3.17 -19.71 18.59
N ASP A 162 -2.15 -19.58 19.41
CA ASP A 162 -1.88 -18.41 20.26
C ASP A 162 -0.60 -17.68 19.83
N GLY A 163 -0.21 -17.85 18.57
CA GLY A 163 0.96 -17.19 17.98
C GLY A 163 0.80 -15.68 17.85
N GLU A 164 1.94 -14.98 17.80
CA GLU A 164 2.03 -13.51 17.83
C GLU A 164 1.25 -12.82 16.68
N ARG A 165 0.95 -13.56 15.60
CA ARG A 165 0.26 -13.03 14.41
C ARG A 165 -1.07 -13.71 14.14
N ILE A 166 -1.65 -14.34 15.15
CA ILE A 166 -2.83 -15.20 14.94
C ILE A 166 -4.01 -14.43 14.31
N GLU A 167 -4.31 -13.23 14.81
CA GLU A 167 -5.38 -12.39 14.28
C GLU A 167 -5.13 -12.00 12.81
N THR A 168 -3.90 -11.53 12.54
CA THR A 168 -3.49 -11.16 11.18
C THR A 168 -3.49 -12.37 10.25
N ALA A 169 -3.05 -13.54 10.72
CA ALA A 169 -3.04 -14.77 9.92
C ALA A 169 -4.46 -15.19 9.52
N HIS A 170 -5.45 -15.08 10.43
CA HIS A 170 -6.85 -15.33 10.10
C HIS A 170 -7.37 -14.39 9.00
N LEU A 171 -7.13 -13.09 9.12
CA LEU A 171 -7.56 -12.10 8.13
C LEU A 171 -6.85 -12.30 6.78
N ASN A 172 -5.54 -12.59 6.80
CA ASN A 172 -4.76 -12.89 5.60
C ASN A 172 -5.23 -14.19 4.94
N ALA A 173 -5.57 -15.24 5.70
CA ALA A 173 -6.13 -16.48 5.15
C ALA A 173 -7.45 -16.19 4.41
N ILE A 174 -8.35 -15.40 5.01
CA ILE A 174 -9.62 -15.00 4.38
C ILE A 174 -9.37 -14.28 3.05
N ASP A 175 -8.56 -13.22 3.06
CA ASP A 175 -8.31 -12.42 1.86
C ASP A 175 -7.56 -13.22 0.78
N THR A 176 -6.68 -14.12 1.19
CA THR A 176 -5.91 -14.98 0.27
C THR A 176 -6.77 -16.08 -0.35
N LEU A 177 -7.70 -16.68 0.42
CA LEU A 177 -8.69 -17.61 -0.09
C LEU A 177 -9.64 -16.94 -1.11
N ARG A 178 -10.06 -15.69 -0.84
CA ARG A 178 -10.83 -14.89 -1.80
C ARG A 178 -10.04 -14.67 -3.10
N GLU A 179 -8.76 -14.34 -2.99
CA GLU A 179 -7.87 -14.14 -4.15
C GLU A 179 -7.64 -15.44 -4.94
N ALA A 180 -7.61 -16.59 -4.26
CA ALA A 180 -7.51 -17.91 -4.87
C ALA A 180 -8.83 -18.40 -5.50
N GLY A 181 -9.93 -17.66 -5.34
CA GLY A 181 -11.26 -18.09 -5.78
C GLY A 181 -11.88 -19.21 -4.91
N ARG A 182 -11.28 -19.52 -3.75
CA ARG A 182 -11.78 -20.53 -2.78
C ARG A 182 -12.87 -19.90 -1.89
N ILE A 183 -13.96 -19.47 -2.52
CA ILE A 183 -15.00 -18.61 -1.91
C ILE A 183 -15.71 -19.28 -0.74
N GLN A 184 -16.05 -20.57 -0.85
CA GLN A 184 -16.71 -21.32 0.22
C GLN A 184 -15.81 -21.43 1.45
N GLU A 185 -14.52 -21.68 1.25
CA GLU A 185 -13.57 -21.75 2.34
C GLU A 185 -13.34 -20.37 2.98
N ALA A 186 -13.26 -19.30 2.16
CA ALA A 186 -13.19 -17.94 2.67
C ALA A 186 -14.37 -17.62 3.59
N SER A 187 -15.60 -17.98 3.17
CA SER A 187 -16.81 -17.81 3.98
C SER A 187 -16.76 -18.61 5.30
N ALA A 188 -16.28 -19.85 5.25
CA ALA A 188 -16.11 -20.66 6.46
C ALA A 188 -15.06 -20.06 7.42
N TRP A 189 -13.95 -19.54 6.88
CA TRP A 189 -12.92 -18.87 7.68
C TRP A 189 -13.40 -17.55 8.26
N ILE A 190 -14.23 -16.78 7.55
CA ILE A 190 -14.91 -15.60 8.10
C ILE A 190 -15.71 -15.96 9.33
N THR A 191 -16.56 -16.99 9.23
CA THR A 191 -17.40 -17.45 10.34
C THR A 191 -16.55 -17.89 11.53
N ARG A 192 -15.51 -18.71 11.31
CA ARG A 192 -14.60 -19.17 12.38
C ARG A 192 -13.88 -17.99 13.05
N THR A 193 -13.41 -17.02 12.25
CA THR A 193 -12.70 -15.83 12.74
C THR A 193 -13.63 -14.98 13.59
N ARG A 194 -14.85 -14.74 13.15
CA ARG A 194 -15.86 -13.99 13.91
C ARG A 194 -16.17 -14.65 15.26
N GLN A 195 -16.35 -15.98 15.26
CA GLN A 195 -16.61 -16.73 16.50
C GLN A 195 -15.41 -16.68 17.47
N ARG A 196 -14.19 -16.88 16.96
CA ARG A 196 -13.00 -16.92 17.78
C ARG A 196 -12.67 -15.57 18.42
N PHE A 197 -12.87 -14.48 17.67
CA PHE A 197 -12.49 -13.13 18.09
C PHE A 197 -13.70 -12.24 18.40
N ALA A 198 -14.80 -12.85 18.88
CA ALA A 198 -16.03 -12.13 19.18
C ALA A 198 -15.79 -10.92 20.11
N GLY A 199 -16.37 -9.78 19.78
CA GLY A 199 -16.24 -8.53 20.52
C GLY A 199 -14.94 -7.76 20.28
N THR A 200 -14.05 -8.23 19.38
CA THR A 200 -12.78 -7.57 19.06
C THR A 200 -12.81 -6.85 17.70
N ALA A 201 -11.80 -6.01 17.45
CA ALA A 201 -11.58 -5.41 16.13
C ALA A 201 -11.38 -6.46 15.01
N THR A 202 -10.82 -7.62 15.34
CA THR A 202 -10.61 -8.72 14.40
C THR A 202 -11.95 -9.34 13.96
N GLU A 203 -12.93 -9.45 14.84
CA GLU A 203 -14.30 -9.83 14.44
C GLU A 203 -14.88 -8.82 13.44
N THR A 204 -14.80 -7.51 13.76
CA THR A 204 -15.29 -6.44 12.89
C THR A 204 -14.59 -6.46 11.52
N ASN A 205 -13.28 -6.70 11.48
CA ASN A 205 -12.52 -6.84 10.25
C ASN A 205 -12.94 -8.08 9.44
N ALA A 206 -13.26 -9.19 10.10
CA ALA A 206 -13.80 -10.38 9.43
C ALA A 206 -15.21 -10.15 8.87
N LEU A 207 -16.08 -9.42 9.58
CA LEU A 207 -17.40 -9.01 9.08
C LEU A 207 -17.25 -8.02 7.90
N PHE A 208 -16.26 -7.13 7.94
CA PHE A 208 -15.94 -6.27 6.80
C PHE A 208 -15.42 -7.07 5.59
N ALA A 209 -14.63 -8.12 5.81
CA ALA A 209 -14.23 -9.04 4.75
C ALA A 209 -15.44 -9.80 4.17
N GLN A 210 -16.45 -10.13 4.99
CA GLN A 210 -17.72 -10.70 4.52
C GLN A 210 -18.48 -9.73 3.60
N LEU A 211 -18.63 -8.47 3.99
CA LEU A 211 -19.27 -7.44 3.17
C LEU A 211 -18.57 -7.32 1.79
N ARG A 212 -17.25 -7.24 1.78
CA ARG A 212 -16.46 -7.18 0.52
C ARG A 212 -16.62 -8.45 -0.32
N LEU A 213 -16.65 -9.62 0.31
CA LEU A 213 -16.91 -10.90 -0.37
C LEU A 213 -18.28 -10.88 -1.05
N GLU A 214 -19.34 -10.51 -0.32
CA GLU A 214 -20.71 -10.48 -0.85
C GLU A 214 -20.85 -9.49 -2.02
N ILE A 215 -20.19 -8.32 -1.95
CA ILE A 215 -20.15 -7.36 -3.06
C ILE A 215 -19.42 -7.95 -4.27
N SER A 216 -18.27 -8.61 -4.09
CA SER A 216 -17.51 -9.20 -5.19
C SER A 216 -18.26 -10.33 -5.88
N GLU A 217 -19.12 -11.05 -5.14
CA GLU A 217 -19.97 -12.11 -5.67
C GLU A 217 -21.35 -11.60 -6.12
N SER A 218 -21.60 -10.28 -6.08
CA SER A 218 -22.89 -9.67 -6.43
C SER A 218 -24.08 -10.16 -5.58
N ASN A 219 -23.79 -10.60 -4.36
CA ASN A 219 -24.80 -11.05 -3.39
C ASN A 219 -25.39 -9.83 -2.64
N TRP A 220 -26.07 -8.94 -3.36
CA TRP A 220 -26.46 -7.61 -2.87
C TRP A 220 -27.30 -7.67 -1.59
N LYS A 221 -28.24 -8.63 -1.49
CA LYS A 221 -29.07 -8.79 -0.29
C LYS A 221 -28.22 -9.07 0.96
N ARG A 222 -27.21 -9.95 0.84
CA ARG A 222 -26.32 -10.27 1.95
C ARG A 222 -25.35 -9.12 2.23
N ALA A 223 -24.86 -8.45 1.19
CA ALA A 223 -24.01 -7.26 1.35
C ALA A 223 -24.72 -6.17 2.15
N ILE A 224 -26.00 -5.89 1.86
CA ILE A 224 -26.80 -4.93 2.62
C ILE A 224 -26.92 -5.37 4.09
N ALA A 225 -27.22 -6.65 4.35
CA ALA A 225 -27.33 -7.17 5.71
C ALA A 225 -26.00 -7.08 6.50
N SER A 226 -24.88 -7.42 5.85
CA SER A 226 -23.54 -7.28 6.46
C SER A 226 -23.17 -5.83 6.75
N ALA A 227 -23.54 -4.89 5.87
CA ALA A 227 -23.35 -3.46 6.09
C ALA A 227 -24.23 -2.94 7.24
N ASP A 228 -25.46 -3.42 7.36
CA ASP A 228 -26.36 -3.09 8.48
C ASP A 228 -25.81 -3.61 9.83
N GLU A 229 -25.24 -4.80 9.82
CA GLU A 229 -24.59 -5.36 11.03
C GLU A 229 -23.37 -4.54 11.42
N LEU A 230 -22.46 -4.22 10.47
CA LEU A 230 -21.32 -3.35 10.70
C LEU A 230 -21.70 -1.98 11.26
N SER A 231 -22.79 -1.40 10.76
CA SER A 231 -23.24 -0.06 11.18
C SER A 231 -23.69 0.03 12.64
N ARG A 232 -23.97 -1.11 13.28
CA ARG A 232 -24.31 -1.18 14.70
C ARG A 232 -23.07 -1.30 15.61
N GLY A 233 -21.92 -1.60 15.01
CA GLY A 233 -20.65 -1.76 15.70
C GLY A 233 -19.89 -0.45 15.95
N SER A 234 -18.72 -0.55 16.55
CA SER A 234 -17.80 0.56 16.77
C SER A 234 -16.62 0.47 15.82
N PHE A 235 -16.12 1.63 15.36
CA PHE A 235 -14.99 1.76 14.46
C PHE A 235 -13.77 2.30 15.23
N SER A 236 -13.03 1.40 15.89
CA SER A 236 -11.75 1.74 16.53
C SER A 236 -10.63 1.87 15.48
N LYS A 237 -9.46 2.40 15.90
CA LYS A 237 -8.27 2.50 15.02
C LYS A 237 -7.76 1.15 14.50
N ALA A 238 -8.10 0.05 15.16
CA ALA A 238 -7.72 -1.30 14.75
C ALA A 238 -8.68 -1.91 13.70
N VAL A 239 -9.78 -1.21 13.38
CA VAL A 239 -10.74 -1.64 12.37
C VAL A 239 -10.35 -1.04 11.02
N ALA A 240 -10.19 -1.88 10.01
CA ALA A 240 -9.73 -1.52 8.67
C ALA A 240 -10.80 -0.82 7.79
N THR A 241 -11.91 -0.39 8.39
CA THR A 241 -13.00 0.33 7.72
C THR A 241 -13.53 1.47 8.59
N SER A 242 -14.44 2.27 8.05
CA SER A 242 -15.09 3.37 8.74
C SER A 242 -16.60 3.36 8.50
N SER A 243 -17.35 4.09 9.35
CA SER A 243 -18.80 4.23 9.18
C SER A 243 -19.18 4.82 7.81
N THR A 244 -18.41 5.78 7.30
CA THR A 244 -18.64 6.40 5.99
C THR A 244 -18.38 5.44 4.83
N GLU A 245 -17.36 4.58 4.94
CA GLU A 245 -17.08 3.54 3.97
C GLU A 245 -18.20 2.50 3.93
N VAL A 246 -18.60 2.01 5.08
CA VAL A 246 -19.70 1.03 5.20
C VAL A 246 -21.03 1.60 4.67
N ALA A 247 -21.33 2.87 4.99
CA ALA A 247 -22.52 3.56 4.47
C ALA A 247 -22.51 3.67 2.95
N TYR A 248 -21.35 4.01 2.35
CA TYR A 248 -21.19 4.05 0.90
C TYR A 248 -21.39 2.66 0.27
N LEU A 249 -20.76 1.63 0.81
CA LEU A 249 -20.85 0.26 0.30
C LEU A 249 -22.28 -0.31 0.41
N LYS A 250 -23.03 0.07 1.47
CA LYS A 250 -24.45 -0.23 1.58
C LYS A 250 -25.25 0.45 0.47
N ALA A 251 -25.07 1.76 0.27
CA ALA A 251 -25.74 2.51 -0.76
C ALA A 251 -25.47 1.95 -2.16
N TYR A 252 -24.20 1.60 -2.45
CA TYR A 252 -23.80 0.93 -3.67
C TYR A 252 -24.53 -0.42 -3.84
N SER A 253 -24.62 -1.23 -2.80
CA SER A 253 -25.30 -2.52 -2.85
C SER A 253 -26.82 -2.37 -3.09
N LEU A 254 -27.46 -1.33 -2.53
CA LEU A 254 -28.83 -0.96 -2.80
C LEU A 254 -29.05 -0.56 -4.27
N GLU A 255 -28.19 0.31 -4.81
CA GLU A 255 -28.22 0.71 -6.23
C GLU A 255 -28.07 -0.51 -7.14
N ARG A 256 -27.08 -1.39 -6.87
CA ARG A 256 -26.84 -2.58 -7.67
C ARG A 256 -27.94 -3.63 -7.58
N SER A 257 -28.79 -3.58 -6.56
CA SER A 257 -29.96 -4.43 -6.40
C SER A 257 -31.23 -3.85 -7.01
N GLY A 258 -31.18 -2.67 -7.67
CA GLY A 258 -32.32 -2.00 -8.28
C GLY A 258 -33.24 -1.27 -7.27
N ARG A 259 -32.76 -1.02 -6.03
CA ARG A 259 -33.50 -0.31 -4.99
C ARG A 259 -33.15 1.19 -5.01
N ASP A 260 -33.39 1.84 -6.16
CA ASP A 260 -32.84 3.16 -6.47
C ASP A 260 -33.26 4.26 -5.47
N ASN A 261 -34.51 4.27 -5.01
CA ASN A 261 -34.97 5.25 -4.01
C ASN A 261 -34.25 5.10 -2.67
N GLU A 262 -34.03 3.86 -2.26
CA GLU A 262 -33.33 3.56 -1.01
C GLU A 262 -31.82 3.82 -1.17
N ALA A 263 -31.24 3.52 -2.32
CA ALA A 263 -29.87 3.85 -2.66
C ALA A 263 -29.63 5.37 -2.63
N PHE A 264 -30.53 6.15 -3.23
CA PHE A 264 -30.48 7.61 -3.21
C PHE A 264 -30.47 8.14 -1.77
N ALA A 265 -31.41 7.70 -0.95
CA ALA A 265 -31.49 8.08 0.46
C ALA A 265 -30.22 7.67 1.25
N ALA A 266 -29.71 6.46 0.99
CA ALA A 266 -28.49 5.97 1.63
C ALA A 266 -27.24 6.77 1.22
N TYR A 267 -27.07 7.11 -0.07
CA TYR A 267 -25.99 7.98 -0.52
C TYR A 267 -26.08 9.39 0.07
N LEU A 268 -27.30 9.94 0.18
CA LEU A 268 -27.52 11.26 0.76
C LEU A 268 -27.11 11.30 2.24
N ALA A 269 -27.28 10.19 2.96
CA ALA A 269 -26.87 10.04 4.35
C ALA A 269 -25.34 9.92 4.54
N VAL A 270 -24.56 9.62 3.48
CA VAL A 270 -23.08 9.61 3.59
C VAL A 270 -22.60 11.05 3.81
N PRO A 271 -21.86 11.35 4.90
CA PRO A 271 -21.39 12.71 5.18
C PRO A 271 -20.56 13.30 4.03
N GLY A 272 -20.92 14.53 3.60
CA GLY A 272 -20.18 15.30 2.61
C GLY A 272 -18.97 16.03 3.19
N GLY A 273 -18.41 16.95 2.41
CA GLY A 273 -17.28 17.81 2.77
C GLY A 273 -16.01 17.51 2.00
N ILE A 274 -15.10 18.49 1.96
CA ILE A 274 -13.88 18.41 1.13
C ILE A 274 -12.90 17.32 1.58
N ASP A 275 -12.97 16.91 2.82
CA ASP A 275 -12.12 15.85 3.40
C ASP A 275 -12.79 14.47 3.42
N SER A 276 -14.05 14.36 2.90
CA SER A 276 -14.83 13.12 2.89
C SER A 276 -14.71 12.39 1.55
N TYR A 277 -13.80 11.44 1.43
CA TYR A 277 -13.60 10.65 0.20
C TYR A 277 -14.90 9.95 -0.25
N TYR A 278 -15.55 9.21 0.64
CA TYR A 278 -16.80 8.52 0.31
C TYR A 278 -17.99 9.50 0.14
N GLY A 279 -17.92 10.65 0.80
CA GLY A 279 -18.90 11.74 0.60
C GLY A 279 -18.83 12.33 -0.81
N TRP A 280 -17.65 12.48 -1.37
CA TRP A 280 -17.47 12.88 -2.76
C TRP A 280 -18.01 11.81 -3.72
N LEU A 281 -17.67 10.54 -3.53
CA LEU A 281 -18.16 9.44 -4.37
C LEU A 281 -19.70 9.35 -4.31
N ALA A 282 -20.29 9.47 -3.11
CA ALA A 282 -21.73 9.50 -2.93
C ALA A 282 -22.38 10.69 -3.68
N THR A 283 -21.74 11.87 -3.63
CA THR A 283 -22.23 13.05 -4.36
C THR A 283 -22.22 12.81 -5.87
N ASP A 284 -21.16 12.23 -6.42
CA ASP A 284 -21.07 11.89 -7.86
C ASP A 284 -22.19 10.89 -8.26
N ARG A 285 -22.49 9.90 -7.42
CA ARG A 285 -23.59 8.95 -7.65
C ARG A 285 -24.96 9.64 -7.61
N LEU A 286 -25.19 10.47 -6.60
CA LEU A 286 -26.41 11.23 -6.44
C LEU A 286 -26.69 12.14 -7.65
N ILE A 287 -25.67 12.83 -8.19
CA ILE A 287 -25.80 13.68 -9.37
C ILE A 287 -26.29 12.88 -10.58
N ASN A 288 -25.77 11.65 -10.74
CA ASN A 288 -26.13 10.77 -11.86
C ASN A 288 -27.53 10.13 -11.70
N MET A 289 -28.00 9.95 -10.46
CA MET A 289 -29.29 9.31 -10.16
C MET A 289 -30.45 10.32 -10.06
N ALA A 290 -30.15 11.61 -9.77
CA ALA A 290 -31.14 12.60 -9.38
C ALA A 290 -32.13 12.96 -10.49
N ASP A 291 -33.39 12.91 -10.16
CA ASP A 291 -34.44 13.56 -10.92
C ASP A 291 -34.46 15.10 -10.74
N SER A 292 -35.42 15.79 -11.40
CA SER A 292 -35.48 17.24 -11.35
C SER A 292 -35.75 17.83 -9.94
N LYS A 293 -36.47 17.11 -9.07
CA LYS A 293 -36.76 17.54 -7.69
C LYS A 293 -35.55 17.29 -6.79
N GLN A 294 -34.94 16.15 -6.95
CA GLN A 294 -33.74 15.71 -6.18
C GLN A 294 -32.52 16.61 -6.46
N ARG A 295 -32.40 17.17 -7.69
CA ARG A 295 -31.32 18.10 -8.03
C ARG A 295 -31.31 19.39 -7.16
N LEU A 296 -32.43 19.85 -6.67
CA LEU A 296 -32.49 20.99 -5.74
C LEU A 296 -31.83 20.66 -4.39
N LEU A 297 -32.04 19.41 -3.87
CA LEU A 297 -31.41 18.97 -2.65
C LEU A 297 -29.88 18.83 -2.82
N LEU A 298 -29.43 18.42 -4.01
CA LEU A 298 -28.01 18.27 -4.30
C LEU A 298 -27.30 19.60 -4.52
N ALA A 299 -28.01 20.65 -4.95
CA ALA A 299 -27.45 21.98 -5.15
C ALA A 299 -26.82 22.51 -3.84
N GLU A 300 -27.50 22.35 -2.71
CA GLU A 300 -26.96 22.75 -1.40
C GLU A 300 -25.68 21.99 -1.06
N ARG A 301 -25.68 20.64 -1.20
CA ARG A 301 -24.51 19.79 -0.94
C ARG A 301 -23.32 20.14 -1.83
N THR A 302 -23.54 20.37 -3.12
CA THR A 302 -22.48 20.76 -4.07
C THR A 302 -21.96 22.17 -3.78
N ASN A 303 -22.84 23.12 -3.43
CA ASN A 303 -22.47 24.49 -3.04
C ASN A 303 -21.63 24.47 -1.74
N GLN A 304 -21.99 23.68 -0.75
CA GLN A 304 -21.21 23.54 0.47
C GLN A 304 -19.78 23.04 0.17
N ASN A 305 -19.64 22.02 -0.66
CA ASN A 305 -18.33 21.52 -1.08
C ASN A 305 -17.51 22.61 -1.82
N ALA A 306 -18.12 23.35 -2.71
CA ALA A 306 -17.48 24.45 -3.44
C ALA A 306 -17.04 25.58 -2.49
N THR A 307 -17.90 25.97 -1.56
CA THR A 307 -17.59 27.00 -0.54
C THR A 307 -16.44 26.56 0.36
N GLN A 308 -16.46 25.31 0.84
CA GLN A 308 -15.38 24.77 1.65
C GLN A 308 -14.06 24.70 0.87
N ALA A 309 -14.10 24.33 -0.41
CA ALA A 309 -12.92 24.32 -1.26
C ALA A 309 -12.37 25.76 -1.43
N ALA A 310 -13.23 26.73 -1.73
CA ALA A 310 -12.84 28.15 -1.87
C ALA A 310 -12.20 28.70 -0.59
N SER A 311 -12.77 28.38 0.58
CA SER A 311 -12.21 28.78 1.89
C SER A 311 -10.86 28.11 2.20
N ALA A 312 -10.58 27.00 1.55
CA ALA A 312 -9.34 26.25 1.76
C ALA A 312 -8.23 26.60 0.76
N VAL A 313 -8.43 27.57 -0.13
CA VAL A 313 -7.55 27.88 -1.28
C VAL A 313 -6.08 28.07 -0.91
N ASP A 314 -5.79 28.73 0.22
CA ASP A 314 -4.41 28.95 0.67
C ASP A 314 -3.69 27.65 1.08
N ARG A 315 -4.46 26.64 1.43
CA ARG A 315 -3.96 25.29 1.72
C ARG A 315 -3.69 24.45 0.46
N TYR A 316 -4.17 24.94 -0.71
CA TYR A 316 -4.06 24.24 -1.99
C TYR A 316 -3.35 25.10 -3.05
N PRO A 317 -2.09 25.49 -2.83
CA PRO A 317 -1.33 26.25 -3.82
C PRO A 317 -1.04 25.41 -5.07
N ALA A 318 -0.75 26.08 -6.19
CA ALA A 318 -0.33 25.45 -7.45
C ALA A 318 1.08 25.95 -7.86
N PRO A 319 2.12 25.68 -7.06
CA PRO A 319 3.50 26.04 -7.44
C PRO A 319 3.99 25.13 -8.57
N TYR A 320 5.14 25.48 -9.15
CA TYR A 320 5.78 24.72 -10.25
C TYR A 320 4.86 24.53 -11.48
N ARG A 321 3.92 25.48 -11.70
CA ARG A 321 2.87 25.39 -12.71
C ARG A 321 3.43 25.04 -14.10
N GLN A 322 4.50 25.72 -14.53
CA GLN A 322 5.08 25.51 -15.85
C GLN A 322 5.64 24.09 -16.02
N ALA A 323 6.39 23.59 -15.06
CA ALA A 323 6.95 22.24 -15.06
C ALA A 323 5.86 21.16 -15.07
N ILE A 324 4.81 21.34 -14.24
CA ILE A 324 3.67 20.42 -14.17
C ILE A 324 2.89 20.41 -15.48
N LEU A 325 2.57 21.57 -16.06
CA LEU A 325 1.83 21.66 -17.32
C LEU A 325 2.62 21.06 -18.50
N SER A 326 3.91 21.35 -18.59
CA SER A 326 4.78 20.77 -19.62
C SER A 326 4.80 19.24 -19.51
N SER A 327 5.01 18.72 -18.31
CA SER A 327 5.07 17.28 -18.05
C SER A 327 3.73 16.57 -18.29
N ALA A 328 2.64 17.20 -17.88
CA ALA A 328 1.28 16.67 -18.02
C ALA A 328 0.81 16.61 -19.49
N ARG A 329 1.06 17.67 -20.28
CA ARG A 329 0.66 17.74 -21.69
C ARG A 329 1.30 16.63 -22.51
N THR A 330 2.61 16.44 -22.36
CA THR A 330 3.36 15.41 -23.10
C THR A 330 2.82 14.01 -22.83
N ARG A 331 2.30 13.74 -21.62
CA ARG A 331 1.86 12.42 -21.15
C ARG A 331 0.34 12.26 -21.06
N LYS A 332 -0.43 13.29 -21.45
CA LYS A 332 -1.90 13.32 -21.36
C LYS A 332 -2.42 13.05 -19.94
N LEU A 333 -1.69 13.53 -18.92
CA LEU A 333 -2.09 13.47 -17.52
C LEU A 333 -2.88 14.71 -17.11
N ASP A 334 -3.76 14.58 -16.12
CA ASP A 334 -4.39 15.77 -15.50
C ASP A 334 -3.38 16.45 -14.56
N PRO A 335 -2.99 17.72 -14.83
CA PRO A 335 -2.01 18.42 -13.99
C PRO A 335 -2.48 18.61 -12.54
N ARG A 336 -3.79 18.62 -12.31
CA ARG A 336 -4.38 18.72 -10.95
C ARG A 336 -4.18 17.43 -10.16
N PHE A 337 -4.07 16.27 -10.84
CA PHE A 337 -3.74 15.01 -10.19
C PHE A 337 -2.26 14.96 -9.78
N ILE A 338 -1.36 15.49 -10.61
CA ILE A 338 0.06 15.66 -10.25
C ILE A 338 0.21 16.56 -9.01
N LEU A 339 -0.52 17.71 -8.97
CA LEU A 339 -0.55 18.57 -7.79
C LEU A 339 -1.04 17.84 -6.53
N ALA A 340 -2.09 17.02 -6.65
CA ALA A 340 -2.63 16.26 -5.54
C ALA A 340 -1.61 15.28 -4.95
N LEU A 341 -0.84 14.63 -5.82
CA LEU A 341 0.25 13.74 -5.42
C LEU A 341 1.40 14.50 -4.76
N ILE A 342 1.91 15.57 -5.38
CA ILE A 342 2.99 16.40 -4.80
C ILE A 342 2.58 16.92 -3.41
N ARG A 343 1.32 17.35 -3.27
CA ARG A 343 0.78 17.78 -1.97
C ARG A 343 0.85 16.66 -0.93
N GLN A 344 0.48 15.44 -1.30
CA GLN A 344 0.50 14.30 -0.39
C GLN A 344 1.91 13.82 -0.08
N GLU A 345 2.81 13.82 -1.06
CA GLU A 345 4.16 13.28 -0.94
C GLU A 345 5.12 14.20 -0.17
N SER A 346 5.12 15.47 -0.49
CA SER A 346 6.15 16.40 0.03
C SER A 346 5.59 17.69 0.63
N VAL A 347 4.29 17.93 0.51
CA VAL A 347 3.70 19.25 0.81
C VAL A 347 4.49 20.35 0.09
N PHE A 348 4.81 20.09 -1.19
CA PHE A 348 5.61 21.00 -2.06
C PHE A 348 7.02 21.33 -1.58
N ARG A 349 7.62 20.52 -0.70
CA ARG A 349 9.00 20.71 -0.24
C ARG A 349 9.97 19.96 -1.17
N PRO A 350 10.77 20.66 -1.99
CA PRO A 350 11.65 20.01 -2.96
C PRO A 350 12.78 19.21 -2.29
N LEU A 351 13.21 19.60 -1.10
CA LEU A 351 14.25 18.91 -0.33
C LEU A 351 13.73 17.81 0.61
N ALA A 352 12.46 17.38 0.43
CA ALA A 352 11.90 16.30 1.24
C ALA A 352 12.65 15.00 0.98
N LYS A 353 12.98 14.28 2.08
CA LYS A 353 13.55 12.93 2.07
C LYS A 353 12.80 12.08 3.07
N SER A 354 12.33 10.90 2.63
CA SER A 354 11.69 9.93 3.52
C SER A 354 12.74 9.02 4.20
N PRO A 355 12.38 8.34 5.31
CA PRO A 355 13.23 7.32 5.92
C PRO A 355 13.60 6.18 4.96
N ALA A 356 12.75 5.93 3.97
CA ALA A 356 12.95 4.93 2.93
C ALA A 356 13.83 5.40 1.75
N GLY A 357 14.42 6.57 1.85
CA GLY A 357 15.29 7.14 0.83
C GLY A 357 14.56 7.72 -0.38
N ALA A 358 13.24 7.91 -0.35
CA ALA A 358 12.51 8.63 -1.38
C ALA A 358 12.77 10.14 -1.28
N ARG A 359 12.89 10.83 -2.42
CA ARG A 359 13.40 12.22 -2.49
C ARG A 359 12.54 13.11 -3.38
N GLY A 360 12.54 14.39 -3.06
CA GLY A 360 11.98 15.46 -3.89
C GLY A 360 10.46 15.57 -3.83
N LEU A 361 9.90 16.35 -4.75
CA LEU A 361 8.48 16.70 -4.76
C LEU A 361 7.56 15.47 -4.85
N LEU A 362 7.93 14.49 -5.66
CA LEU A 362 7.15 13.26 -5.89
C LEU A 362 7.75 12.03 -5.19
N GLN A 363 8.66 12.24 -4.22
CA GLN A 363 9.21 11.18 -3.35
C GLN A 363 9.68 9.93 -4.12
N LEU A 364 10.50 10.13 -5.14
CA LEU A 364 11.04 9.03 -5.93
C LEU A 364 12.24 8.37 -5.24
N THR A 365 12.30 7.04 -5.29
CA THR A 365 13.52 6.29 -4.95
C THR A 365 14.49 6.31 -6.13
N MET A 366 15.79 6.01 -5.89
CA MET A 366 16.77 5.94 -6.97
C MET A 366 16.43 4.85 -8.00
N ASP A 367 15.96 3.68 -7.54
CA ASP A 367 15.53 2.60 -8.45
C ASP A 367 14.42 3.10 -9.40
N ALA A 368 13.48 3.91 -8.86
CA ALA A 368 12.46 4.57 -9.65
C ALA A 368 13.05 5.53 -10.66
N ALA A 369 13.90 6.40 -10.19
CA ALA A 369 14.50 7.43 -11.01
C ALA A 369 15.31 6.83 -12.17
N VAL A 370 16.13 5.82 -11.90
CA VAL A 370 16.90 5.10 -12.92
C VAL A 370 16.00 4.41 -13.92
N LYS A 371 14.93 3.74 -13.45
CA LYS A 371 13.95 3.06 -14.34
C LYS A 371 13.35 4.02 -15.36
N TYR A 372 13.00 5.24 -14.95
CA TYR A 372 12.31 6.20 -15.81
C TYR A 372 13.23 7.25 -16.45
N ALA A 373 14.53 7.21 -16.17
CA ALA A 373 15.49 8.18 -16.68
C ALA A 373 15.45 8.30 -18.22
N SER A 374 15.58 7.19 -18.93
CA SER A 374 15.57 7.16 -20.39
C SER A 374 14.26 7.71 -20.97
N ASN A 375 13.11 7.32 -20.42
CA ASN A 375 11.80 7.81 -20.86
C ASN A 375 11.66 9.32 -20.62
N ALA A 376 12.28 9.81 -19.55
CA ALA A 376 12.35 11.24 -19.24
C ALA A 376 13.42 12.00 -20.05
N GLY A 377 14.11 11.36 -20.99
CA GLY A 377 15.20 11.97 -21.79
C GLY A 377 16.45 12.28 -20.95
N MET A 378 16.76 11.44 -19.96
CA MET A 378 17.94 11.55 -19.09
C MET A 378 18.79 10.28 -19.25
N ASN A 379 20.10 10.43 -19.48
CA ASN A 379 21.00 9.27 -19.64
C ASN A 379 21.49 8.72 -18.31
N ASP A 380 21.67 9.59 -17.32
CA ASP A 380 22.09 9.25 -15.97
C ASP A 380 21.36 10.15 -14.96
N VAL A 381 21.01 9.60 -13.81
CA VAL A 381 20.33 10.35 -12.76
C VAL A 381 21.08 10.19 -11.45
N GLN A 382 21.47 11.33 -10.88
CA GLN A 382 22.10 11.39 -9.57
C GLN A 382 21.07 11.70 -8.49
N GLU A 383 21.33 11.23 -7.26
CA GLU A 383 20.44 11.48 -6.10
C GLU A 383 20.11 12.97 -5.89
N SER A 384 21.09 13.85 -6.07
CA SER A 384 20.94 15.30 -5.90
C SER A 384 19.95 15.91 -6.90
N GLN A 385 19.79 15.32 -8.07
CA GLN A 385 18.86 15.80 -9.11
C GLN A 385 17.40 15.55 -8.74
N LEU A 386 17.12 14.56 -7.88
CA LEU A 386 15.74 14.28 -7.41
C LEU A 386 15.18 15.41 -6.54
N TYR A 387 16.02 16.26 -5.98
CA TYR A 387 15.62 17.47 -5.25
C TYR A 387 15.29 18.65 -6.17
N GLN A 388 15.62 18.57 -7.46
CA GLN A 388 15.25 19.57 -8.45
C GLN A 388 13.79 19.39 -8.86
N PRO A 389 12.93 20.43 -8.72
CA PRO A 389 11.50 20.32 -9.01
C PRO A 389 11.19 19.77 -10.39
N GLU A 390 11.85 20.28 -11.42
CA GLU A 390 11.63 19.88 -12.82
C GLU A 390 11.97 18.42 -13.05
N THR A 391 13.08 17.94 -12.49
CA THR A 391 13.52 16.55 -12.58
C THR A 391 12.55 15.61 -11.86
N SER A 392 12.20 15.96 -10.61
CA SER A 392 11.26 15.17 -9.81
C SER A 392 9.89 15.05 -10.50
N ILE A 393 9.36 16.17 -11.03
CA ILE A 393 8.07 16.19 -11.75
C ILE A 393 8.15 15.37 -13.04
N ARG A 394 9.22 15.51 -13.82
CA ARG A 394 9.39 14.79 -15.09
C ARG A 394 9.43 13.28 -14.88
N LEU A 395 10.29 12.81 -13.99
CA LEU A 395 10.45 11.37 -13.67
C LEU A 395 9.18 10.79 -13.05
N GLY A 396 8.57 11.48 -12.08
CA GLY A 396 7.33 11.03 -11.45
C GLY A 396 6.15 10.98 -12.43
N SER A 397 6.14 11.88 -13.43
CA SER A 397 5.10 11.85 -14.46
C SER A 397 5.27 10.67 -15.44
N GLU A 398 6.49 10.17 -15.71
CA GLU A 398 6.69 8.93 -16.44
C GLU A 398 6.11 7.73 -15.68
N TYR A 399 6.37 7.67 -14.37
CA TYR A 399 5.79 6.64 -13.53
C TYR A 399 4.25 6.70 -13.53
N LEU A 400 3.67 7.90 -13.41
CA LEU A 400 2.22 8.07 -13.46
C LEU A 400 1.63 7.66 -14.82
N LEU A 401 2.34 7.90 -15.92
CA LEU A 401 1.92 7.46 -17.25
C LEU A 401 1.83 5.93 -17.33
N GLU A 402 2.85 5.22 -16.84
CA GLU A 402 2.85 3.76 -16.78
C GLU A 402 1.69 3.24 -15.93
N LEU A 403 1.50 3.78 -14.72
CA LEU A 403 0.41 3.37 -13.83
C LEU A 403 -0.98 3.67 -14.42
N SER A 404 -1.14 4.79 -15.10
CA SER A 404 -2.41 5.15 -15.77
C SER A 404 -2.72 4.22 -16.95
N ALA A 405 -1.70 3.73 -17.64
CA ALA A 405 -1.87 2.71 -18.68
C ALA A 405 -2.22 1.33 -18.10
N MET A 406 -1.70 0.99 -16.91
CA MET A 406 -2.03 -0.27 -16.22
C MET A 406 -3.44 -0.28 -15.64
N PHE A 407 -3.93 0.86 -15.16
CA PHE A 407 -5.23 1.00 -14.50
C PHE A 407 -6.08 2.10 -15.14
N PRO A 408 -6.51 1.91 -16.41
CA PRO A 408 -7.28 2.92 -17.12
C PRO A 408 -8.62 3.20 -16.42
N ASN A 409 -8.98 4.49 -16.32
CA ASN A 409 -10.21 4.97 -15.71
C ASN A 409 -10.41 4.65 -14.22
N LEU A 410 -9.33 4.32 -13.49
CA LEU A 410 -9.37 4.08 -12.05
C LEU A 410 -8.20 4.80 -11.38
N LEU A 411 -8.34 6.12 -11.17
CA LEU A 411 -7.29 6.95 -10.56
C LEU A 411 -6.95 6.52 -9.13
N GLU A 412 -7.89 5.94 -8.42
CA GLU A 412 -7.68 5.34 -7.11
C GLU A 412 -6.64 4.20 -7.18
N ALA A 413 -6.68 3.39 -8.23
CA ALA A 413 -5.68 2.34 -8.43
C ALA A 413 -4.31 2.93 -8.83
N VAL A 414 -4.29 4.02 -9.60
CA VAL A 414 -3.05 4.77 -9.90
C VAL A 414 -2.44 5.32 -8.61
N ALA A 415 -3.23 5.98 -7.77
CA ALA A 415 -2.78 6.49 -6.47
C ALA A 415 -2.33 5.35 -5.54
N ALA A 416 -3.11 4.27 -5.46
CA ALA A 416 -2.75 3.09 -4.67
C ALA A 416 -1.42 2.48 -5.13
N SER A 417 -1.18 2.39 -6.44
CA SER A 417 0.05 1.83 -7.02
C SER A 417 1.26 2.70 -6.70
N TYR A 418 1.09 4.00 -6.74
CA TYR A 418 2.15 4.95 -6.42
C TYR A 418 2.69 4.77 -4.99
N ASN A 419 1.82 4.49 -4.03
CA ASN A 419 2.18 4.25 -2.63
C ASN A 419 2.41 2.76 -2.33
N GLY A 420 1.51 1.88 -2.75
CA GLY A 420 1.45 0.46 -2.36
C GLY A 420 2.06 -0.52 -3.36
N GLY A 421 2.47 -0.04 -4.53
CA GLY A 421 3.03 -0.83 -5.62
C GLY A 421 1.97 -1.55 -6.47
N GLU A 422 2.20 -1.55 -7.76
CA GLU A 422 1.27 -2.01 -8.79
C GLU A 422 0.92 -3.50 -8.69
N ASP A 423 1.84 -4.35 -8.22
CA ASP A 423 1.57 -5.78 -8.04
C ASP A 423 0.47 -6.04 -7.01
N ASN A 424 0.49 -5.28 -5.90
CA ASN A 424 -0.57 -5.35 -4.89
C ASN A 424 -1.89 -4.86 -5.46
N VAL A 425 -1.83 -3.72 -6.15
CA VAL A 425 -3.02 -3.08 -6.71
C VAL A 425 -3.67 -3.95 -7.77
N ALA A 426 -2.89 -4.59 -8.64
CA ALA A 426 -3.41 -5.55 -9.60
C ALA A 426 -4.18 -6.71 -8.92
N ARG A 427 -3.70 -7.17 -7.76
CA ARG A 427 -4.40 -8.18 -6.95
C ARG A 427 -5.70 -7.63 -6.35
N TRP A 428 -5.66 -6.43 -5.77
CA TRP A 428 -6.84 -5.79 -5.19
C TRP A 428 -7.92 -5.48 -6.23
N VAL A 429 -7.53 -5.03 -7.43
CA VAL A 429 -8.45 -4.82 -8.56
C VAL A 429 -9.15 -6.13 -8.97
N ARG A 430 -8.37 -7.23 -9.09
CA ARG A 430 -8.96 -8.55 -9.39
C ARG A 430 -9.93 -9.01 -8.31
N ARG A 431 -9.62 -8.77 -7.05
CA ARG A 431 -10.46 -9.17 -5.90
C ARG A 431 -11.73 -8.32 -5.80
N ALA A 432 -11.67 -7.05 -6.16
CA ALA A 432 -12.83 -6.15 -6.15
C ALA A 432 -13.92 -6.59 -7.13
N LYS A 433 -13.55 -7.15 -8.29
CA LYS A 433 -14.41 -7.54 -9.41
C LYS A 433 -15.31 -6.42 -9.96
N GLN A 434 -15.57 -5.38 -9.20
CA GLN A 434 -16.38 -4.21 -9.56
C GLN A 434 -15.47 -3.05 -9.98
N LYS A 435 -15.94 -2.25 -10.95
CA LYS A 435 -15.20 -1.07 -11.45
C LYS A 435 -15.53 0.22 -10.67
N ASP A 436 -16.12 0.11 -9.50
CA ASP A 436 -16.45 1.26 -8.66
C ASP A 436 -15.24 1.68 -7.83
N PRO A 437 -14.88 2.99 -7.79
CA PRO A 437 -13.74 3.50 -7.03
C PRO A 437 -13.81 3.20 -5.53
N GLY A 438 -15.02 3.30 -4.93
CA GLY A 438 -15.22 3.05 -3.50
C GLY A 438 -15.10 1.58 -3.16
N VAL A 439 -15.62 0.69 -4.01
CA VAL A 439 -15.45 -0.77 -3.86
C VAL A 439 -13.98 -1.15 -4.01
N PHE A 440 -13.28 -0.62 -5.02
CA PHE A 440 -11.84 -0.85 -5.15
C PHE A 440 -11.08 -0.38 -3.90
N THR A 441 -11.36 0.83 -3.42
CA THR A 441 -10.67 1.39 -2.24
C THR A 441 -10.92 0.53 -0.99
N SER A 442 -12.10 -0.08 -0.86
CA SER A 442 -12.40 -1.02 0.23
C SER A 442 -11.52 -2.28 0.20
N GLU A 443 -11.04 -2.69 -0.96
CA GLU A 443 -10.17 -3.85 -1.17
C GLU A 443 -8.67 -3.56 -0.99
N VAL A 444 -8.28 -2.30 -0.83
CA VAL A 444 -6.89 -1.93 -0.53
C VAL A 444 -6.49 -2.52 0.82
N GLY A 445 -5.58 -3.49 0.77
CA GLY A 445 -5.23 -4.33 1.92
C GLY A 445 -4.20 -3.71 2.88
N PHE A 446 -3.76 -2.47 2.64
CA PHE A 446 -2.83 -1.75 3.52
C PHE A 446 -3.48 -0.46 4.00
N ASP A 447 -3.64 -0.30 5.31
CA ASP A 447 -4.31 0.85 5.91
C ASP A 447 -3.67 2.18 5.50
N GLU A 448 -2.33 2.23 5.44
CA GLU A 448 -1.61 3.42 4.97
C GLU A 448 -1.92 3.73 3.52
N THR A 449 -1.87 2.75 2.63
CA THR A 449 -2.19 2.94 1.21
C THR A 449 -3.65 3.33 1.01
N LYS A 450 -4.56 2.74 1.77
CA LYS A 450 -5.98 3.10 1.74
C LYS A 450 -6.20 4.56 2.15
N ALA A 451 -5.59 4.96 3.25
CA ALA A 451 -5.62 6.36 3.70
C ALA A 451 -4.93 7.31 2.70
N TYR A 452 -3.85 6.87 2.07
CA TYR A 452 -3.17 7.64 1.03
C TYR A 452 -4.08 7.87 -0.18
N VAL A 453 -4.73 6.84 -0.69
CA VAL A 453 -5.71 6.95 -1.80
C VAL A 453 -6.78 7.97 -1.48
N GLN A 454 -7.40 7.86 -0.30
CA GLN A 454 -8.46 8.79 0.12
C GLN A 454 -7.95 10.24 0.16
N LYS A 455 -6.76 10.48 0.71
CA LYS A 455 -6.16 11.83 0.78
C LYS A 455 -5.80 12.39 -0.60
N VAL A 456 -5.17 11.59 -1.47
CA VAL A 456 -4.82 12.01 -2.83
C VAL A 456 -6.09 12.36 -3.62
N MET A 457 -7.11 11.51 -3.54
CA MET A 457 -8.35 11.74 -4.28
C MET A 457 -9.14 12.94 -3.73
N ASN A 458 -9.15 13.17 -2.43
CA ASN A 458 -9.70 14.39 -1.84
C ASN A 458 -8.92 15.62 -2.33
N ASN A 459 -7.59 15.61 -2.27
CA ASN A 459 -6.77 16.70 -2.81
C ASN A 459 -7.09 16.96 -4.29
N TYR A 460 -7.15 15.91 -5.10
CA TYR A 460 -7.46 16.03 -6.53
C TYR A 460 -8.82 16.69 -6.78
N ARG A 461 -9.85 16.31 -6.04
CA ARG A 461 -11.19 16.89 -6.16
C ARG A 461 -11.21 18.36 -5.75
N VAL A 462 -10.52 18.73 -4.67
CA VAL A 462 -10.37 20.14 -4.29
C VAL A 462 -9.61 20.93 -5.36
N TYR A 463 -8.53 20.40 -5.92
CA TYR A 463 -7.83 21.04 -7.04
C TYR A 463 -8.74 21.21 -8.27
N LYS A 464 -9.61 20.26 -8.56
CA LYS A 464 -10.60 20.39 -9.65
C LYS A 464 -11.64 21.49 -9.39
N GLN A 465 -12.01 21.73 -8.13
CA GLN A 465 -12.88 22.85 -7.76
C GLN A 465 -12.17 24.20 -7.95
N LEU A 466 -10.94 24.31 -7.50
CA LEU A 466 -10.19 25.56 -7.43
C LEU A 466 -9.50 25.99 -8.74
N TYR A 467 -9.14 25.02 -9.60
CA TYR A 467 -8.31 25.28 -10.77
C TYR A 467 -8.85 24.66 -12.04
N THR A 468 -8.63 25.38 -13.16
CA THR A 468 -8.83 24.85 -14.51
C THR A 468 -7.79 23.76 -14.84
N PRO A 469 -7.96 22.99 -15.95
CA PRO A 469 -6.92 22.08 -16.41
C PRO A 469 -5.55 22.74 -16.69
N ASP A 470 -5.54 24.03 -16.99
CA ASP A 470 -4.29 24.79 -17.17
C ASP A 470 -3.77 25.41 -15.86
N LEU A 471 -4.25 24.95 -14.72
CA LEU A 471 -3.87 25.42 -13.38
C LEU A 471 -4.06 26.94 -13.20
N VAL A 472 -5.06 27.52 -13.84
CA VAL A 472 -5.52 28.88 -13.58
C VAL A 472 -6.61 28.81 -12.52
N ARG A 473 -6.53 29.67 -11.50
CA ARG A 473 -7.55 29.75 -10.44
C ARG A 473 -8.91 30.15 -11.04
N LYS A 474 -9.96 29.43 -10.62
CA LYS A 474 -11.35 29.73 -11.02
C LYS A 474 -11.92 30.92 -10.28
#